data_b7883f1a3ef2d8c0bcfbd2eb910407e9
#
_entry.id   b7883f1a3ef2d8c0bcfbd2eb910407e9
#
_cell.length_a   1.000
_cell.length_b   1.000
_cell.length_c   1.000
_cell.angle_alpha   90.00
_cell.angle_beta   90.00
_cell.angle_gamma   90.00
#
_symmetry.space_group_name_H-M   'P 1'
#
loop_
_entity.id
_entity.type
_entity.pdbx_description
1 polymer ?
#
loop_
_entity_poly.entity_id
_entity_poly.type
_entity_poly.pdbx_seq_one_letter_code
_entity_poly.pdbx_strand_id
1 'polypeptide(L)' 'MTKLAKLDERRVRVVEMRFFVGLDVAETAAALGVSTPTVKREWRLARLWLERELGEGS' A
#
# COMPACT_ATOMS: atom_id res chain seq x y z
N MET A 1 4.25 14.67 12.70
CA MET A 1 3.50 13.45 12.44
C MET A 1 2.51 13.55 11.32
N THR A 2 2.22 14.71 10.84
CA THR A 2 1.09 14.87 9.93
C THR A 2 1.36 14.37 8.52
N LYS A 3 2.47 14.79 7.92
CA LYS A 3 2.75 14.43 6.53
C LYS A 3 3.06 12.96 6.37
N LEU A 4 3.88 12.43 7.26
CA LEU A 4 4.23 11.02 7.21
C LEU A 4 3.02 10.14 7.49
N ALA A 5 2.17 10.59 8.40
CA ALA A 5 0.97 9.84 8.72
C ALA A 5 0.05 9.71 7.52
N LYS A 6 -0.08 10.77 6.73
CA LYS A 6 -0.95 10.72 5.56
C LYS A 6 -0.43 9.78 4.49
N LEU A 7 0.87 9.81 4.26
CA LEU A 7 1.49 8.90 3.30
C LEU A 7 1.33 7.46 3.75
N ASP A 8 1.51 7.24 5.06
CA ASP A 8 1.37 5.92 5.62
C ASP A 8 -0.06 5.42 5.52
N GLU A 9 -1.03 6.31 5.72
CA GLU A 9 -2.43 5.92 5.62
C GLU A 9 -2.77 5.36 4.25
N ARG A 10 -2.33 6.03 3.19
CA ARG A 10 -2.60 5.56 1.85
C ARG A 10 -1.96 4.19 1.61
N ARG A 11 -0.73 4.05 2.05
CA ARG A 11 0.00 2.80 1.89
C ARG A 11 -0.68 1.69 2.66
N VAL A 12 -1.11 1.98 3.88
CA VAL A 12 -1.82 1.00 4.69
C VAL A 12 -3.11 0.57 4.00
N ARG A 13 -3.85 1.51 3.42
CA ARG A 13 -5.09 1.17 2.73
C ARG A 13 -4.84 0.28 1.52
N VAL A 14 -3.76 0.56 0.79
CA VAL A 14 -3.41 -0.28 -0.35
C VAL A 14 -3.13 -1.71 0.14
N VAL A 15 -2.36 -1.83 1.21
CA VAL A 15 -2.04 -3.15 1.77
C VAL A 15 -3.31 -3.85 2.23
N GLU A 16 -4.18 -3.14 2.93
CA GLU A 16 -5.41 -3.74 3.41
C GLU A 16 -6.28 -4.24 2.27
N MET A 17 -6.42 -3.45 1.23
CA MET A 17 -7.28 -3.83 0.12
C MET A 17 -6.70 -4.98 -0.68
N ARG A 18 -5.39 -5.01 -0.82
CA ARG A 18 -4.75 -6.08 -1.57
C ARG A 18 -4.67 -7.38 -0.77
N PHE A 19 -4.35 -7.30 0.52
CA PHE A 19 -4.15 -8.49 1.32
C PHE A 19 -5.43 -8.96 2.01
N PHE A 20 -6.13 -8.05 2.65
CA PHE A 20 -7.26 -8.47 3.48
C PHE A 20 -8.55 -8.58 2.69
N VAL A 21 -8.80 -7.64 1.81
CA VAL A 21 -10.01 -7.66 1.02
C VAL A 21 -9.83 -8.50 -0.25
N GLY A 22 -8.62 -8.51 -0.79
CA GLY A 22 -8.34 -9.32 -1.97
C GLY A 22 -8.65 -8.63 -3.28
N LEU A 23 -8.66 -7.30 -3.28
CA LEU A 23 -8.93 -6.53 -4.50
C LEU A 23 -7.68 -6.51 -5.39
N ASP A 24 -7.89 -6.47 -6.70
CA ASP A 24 -6.77 -6.31 -7.60
C ASP A 24 -6.39 -4.83 -7.71
N VAL A 25 -5.37 -4.54 -8.53
CA VAL A 25 -4.86 -3.17 -8.64
C VAL A 25 -5.94 -2.22 -9.15
N ALA A 26 -6.69 -2.62 -10.15
CA ALA A 26 -7.71 -1.77 -10.73
C ALA A 26 -8.83 -1.49 -9.72
N GLU A 27 -9.25 -2.52 -9.01
CA GLU A 27 -10.28 -2.37 -8.00
C GLU A 27 -9.82 -1.50 -6.84
N THR A 28 -8.58 -1.70 -6.42
CA THR A 28 -8.01 -0.88 -5.35
C THR A 28 -7.94 0.58 -5.78
N ALA A 29 -7.51 0.83 -7.01
CA ALA A 29 -7.42 2.20 -7.52
C ALA A 29 -8.79 2.86 -7.52
N ALA A 30 -9.82 2.15 -7.97
CA ALA A 30 -11.16 2.69 -7.98
C ALA A 30 -11.66 2.98 -6.57
N ALA A 31 -11.40 2.07 -5.65
CA ALA A 31 -11.85 2.24 -4.27
C ALA A 31 -11.18 3.43 -3.60
N LEU A 32 -9.92 3.68 -3.91
CA LEU A 32 -9.17 4.77 -3.29
C LEU A 32 -9.27 6.08 -4.07
N GLY A 33 -9.82 6.03 -5.29
CA GLY A 33 -9.94 7.22 -6.10
C GLY A 33 -8.60 7.70 -6.66
N VAL A 34 -7.70 6.76 -6.94
CA VAL A 34 -6.39 7.08 -7.51
C VAL A 34 -6.19 6.27 -8.78
N SER A 35 -5.10 6.54 -9.50
CA SER A 35 -4.80 5.82 -10.72
C SER A 35 -4.14 4.48 -10.42
N THR A 36 -4.20 3.56 -11.39
CA THR A 36 -3.57 2.25 -11.22
C THR A 36 -2.04 2.37 -11.06
N PRO A 37 -1.35 3.23 -11.82
CA PRO A 37 0.09 3.41 -11.57
C PRO A 37 0.40 3.84 -10.13
N THR A 38 -0.48 4.66 -9.54
CA THR A 38 -0.29 5.08 -8.16
C THR A 38 -0.39 3.88 -7.22
N VAL A 39 -1.40 3.02 -7.43
CA VAL A 39 -1.56 1.84 -6.60
C VAL A 39 -0.34 0.92 -6.75
N LYS A 40 0.12 0.73 -7.97
CA LYS A 40 1.28 -0.13 -8.21
C LYS A 40 2.51 0.40 -7.49
N ARG A 41 2.72 1.71 -7.52
CA ARG A 41 3.86 2.31 -6.84
C ARG A 41 3.75 2.17 -5.34
N GLU A 42 2.57 2.48 -4.80
CA GLU A 42 2.36 2.35 -3.36
C GLU A 42 2.51 0.91 -2.90
N TRP A 43 2.01 -0.02 -3.70
CA TRP A 43 2.13 -1.43 -3.38
C TRP A 43 3.59 -1.89 -3.37
N ARG A 44 4.35 -1.43 -4.37
CA ARG A 44 5.77 -1.77 -4.42
C ARG A 44 6.51 -1.23 -3.19
N LEU A 45 6.22 0.03 -2.83
CA LEU A 45 6.86 0.64 -1.66
C LEU A 45 6.47 -0.09 -0.39
N ALA A 46 5.20 -0.46 -0.29
CA ALA A 46 4.73 -1.19 0.89
C ALA A 46 5.42 -2.55 0.99
N ARG A 47 5.56 -3.24 -0.13
CA ARG A 47 6.24 -4.54 -0.13
C ARG A 47 7.69 -4.42 0.27
N LEU A 48 8.38 -3.41 -0.25
CA LEU A 48 9.77 -3.20 0.11
C LEU A 48 9.91 -2.92 1.60
N TRP A 49 8.99 -2.11 2.12
CA TRP A 49 9.01 -1.78 3.54
C TRP A 49 8.77 -3.03 4.39
N LEU A 50 7.79 -3.84 4.01
CA LEU A 50 7.48 -5.05 4.73
C LEU A 50 8.63 -6.05 4.69
N GLU A 51 9.24 -6.22 3.52
CA GLU A 51 10.36 -7.13 3.38
C GLU A 51 11.53 -6.67 4.25
N ARG A 52 11.75 -5.37 4.29
CA ARG A 52 12.82 -4.82 5.09
C ARG A 52 12.58 -5.07 6.58
N GLU A 53 11.35 -4.81 7.03
CA GLU A 53 11.02 -5.02 8.43
C GLU A 53 11.12 -6.48 8.82
N LEU A 54 10.57 -7.35 8.01
CA LEU A 54 10.59 -8.77 8.29
C LEU A 54 11.97 -9.35 8.15
N GLY A 55 12.72 -8.87 7.15
CA GLY A 55 14.08 -9.33 6.93
C GLY A 55 14.99 -9.00 8.09
N GLU A 56 14.83 -7.81 8.64
CA GLU A 56 15.66 -7.40 9.77
C GLU A 56 15.30 -8.16 11.03
N GLY A 57 14.05 -8.58 11.12
CA GLY A 57 13.60 -9.35 12.27
C GLY A 57 14.11 -10.76 12.26
N SER A 58 14.58 -11.22 11.11
CA SER A 58 15.13 -12.55 11.02
C SER A 58 16.64 -12.48 10.94
#